data_814b7245d6918dc553b7f39843e23c38
#
_entry.id   814b7245d6918dc553b7f39843e23c38
#
_cell.length_a   1.000
_cell.length_b   1.000
_cell.length_c   1.000
_cell.angle_alpha   90.00
_cell.angle_beta   90.00
_cell.angle_gamma   90.00
#
_symmetry.space_group_name_H-M   'P 1'
#
loop_
_entity.id
_entity.type
_entity.pdbx_description
1 polymer ?
#
loop_
_entity_poly.entity_id
_entity_poly.type
_entity_poly.pdbx_seq_one_letter_code
_entity_poly.pdbx_strand_id
1 'polypeptide(L)'
;MRSRRRVAALALVLLVPACSDSKDPLAPGHRDGETQTPSFTAGSGSTSTLLARATFSDPKDQTFKVKRITGDWHVEIKSMPGLDLAVQSIVFQAGGQSGWHSHPGPVFIQVVSGTMTFYESDDPTCPGIVRTAGQGYLDVGEHAHIARNETAATAQTIVTYFAPPGAALRIDQPNPGNCPS
;
A
#
# COMPACT_ATOMS: atom_id res chain seq x y z
N MET A 1 -24.27 -61.54 30.89
CA MET A 1 -22.94 -62.13 30.62
C MET A 1 -22.32 -61.47 29.40
N ARG A 2 -21.39 -60.51 29.57
CA ARG A 2 -20.44 -60.10 28.53
C ARG A 2 -19.21 -59.50 29.21
N SER A 3 -18.10 -60.17 28.94
CA SER A 3 -16.74 -59.98 29.50
C SER A 3 -16.13 -58.62 29.19
N ARG A 4 -15.58 -57.97 30.23
CA ARG A 4 -14.72 -56.79 30.11
C ARG A 4 -13.28 -57.25 29.93
N ARG A 5 -12.69 -57.06 28.75
CA ARG A 5 -11.25 -57.21 28.54
C ARG A 5 -10.54 -55.90 28.90
N ARG A 6 -9.65 -55.95 29.87
CA ARG A 6 -8.70 -54.89 30.23
C ARG A 6 -7.52 -54.99 29.30
N VAL A 7 -7.19 -53.92 28.60
CA VAL A 7 -5.96 -53.76 27.82
C VAL A 7 -4.98 -52.97 28.67
N ALA A 8 -3.87 -53.55 29.02
CA ALA A 8 -2.78 -52.90 29.71
C ALA A 8 -1.91 -52.10 28.71
N ALA A 9 -1.73 -50.80 28.95
CA ALA A 9 -0.83 -49.97 28.18
C ALA A 9 0.59 -50.06 28.76
N LEU A 10 1.53 -50.56 27.95
CA LEU A 10 2.96 -50.63 28.25
C LEU A 10 3.58 -49.27 27.88
N ALA A 11 4.10 -48.53 28.86
CA ALA A 11 4.80 -47.27 28.62
C ALA A 11 6.28 -47.60 28.31
N LEU A 12 6.71 -47.29 27.09
CA LEU A 12 8.11 -47.40 26.65
C LEU A 12 8.83 -46.09 26.93
N VAL A 13 9.74 -46.07 27.90
CA VAL A 13 10.63 -44.94 28.20
C VAL A 13 11.80 -45.00 27.25
N LEU A 14 11.91 -44.06 26.31
CA LEU A 14 13.10 -43.89 25.46
C LEU A 14 14.08 -42.93 26.16
N LEU A 15 15.19 -43.46 26.60
CA LEU A 15 16.37 -42.66 27.02
C LEU A 15 17.07 -42.13 25.78
N VAL A 16 17.16 -40.78 25.66
CA VAL A 16 17.95 -40.09 24.66
C VAL A 16 19.34 -39.81 25.25
N PRO A 17 20.44 -40.23 24.62
CA PRO A 17 21.77 -39.85 25.08
C PRO A 17 22.05 -38.39 24.70
N ALA A 18 22.54 -37.62 25.68
CA ALA A 18 23.08 -36.30 25.48
C ALA A 18 24.38 -36.38 24.68
N CYS A 19 24.40 -35.81 23.47
CA CYS A 19 25.64 -35.56 22.74
C CYS A 19 26.27 -34.28 23.26
N SER A 20 27.50 -34.44 23.74
CA SER A 20 28.38 -33.36 24.21
C SER A 20 28.84 -32.47 23.04
N ASP A 21 28.76 -31.17 23.26
CA ASP A 21 29.29 -30.09 22.41
C ASP A 21 30.81 -30.24 22.22
N SER A 22 31.23 -30.58 21.02
CA SER A 22 32.63 -30.40 20.57
C SER A 22 32.69 -29.07 19.81
N LYS A 23 33.27 -28.06 20.44
CA LYS A 23 33.59 -26.77 19.78
C LYS A 23 34.65 -27.02 18.72
N ASP A 24 34.26 -26.93 17.46
CA ASP A 24 35.15 -26.92 16.32
C ASP A 24 35.64 -25.48 16.06
N PRO A 25 36.95 -25.15 16.21
CA PRO A 25 37.43 -23.76 16.10
C PRO A 25 37.61 -23.26 14.66
N LEU A 26 37.21 -24.03 13.63
CA LEU A 26 37.47 -23.71 12.23
C LEU A 26 36.22 -23.64 11.33
N ALA A 27 35.03 -23.48 11.88
CA ALA A 27 33.88 -23.20 11.07
C ALA A 27 33.97 -21.75 10.55
N PRO A 28 33.92 -21.50 9.19
CA PRO A 28 33.84 -20.14 8.67
C PRO A 28 32.53 -19.51 9.19
N GLY A 29 32.67 -18.38 9.87
CA GLY A 29 31.53 -17.68 10.47
C GLY A 29 30.40 -17.47 9.44
N HIS A 30 29.29 -18.15 9.65
CA HIS A 30 28.03 -17.74 9.07
C HIS A 30 27.76 -16.32 9.61
N ARG A 31 27.97 -15.35 8.77
CA ARG A 31 27.33 -14.05 8.97
C ARG A 31 25.84 -14.32 8.78
N ASP A 32 25.13 -14.35 9.88
CA ASP A 32 23.68 -14.27 9.87
C ASP A 32 23.36 -13.03 9.06
N GLY A 33 22.90 -13.23 7.81
CA GLY A 33 22.36 -12.15 7.00
C GLY A 33 21.14 -11.67 7.75
N GLU A 34 21.28 -10.55 8.46
CA GLU A 34 20.14 -9.82 8.96
C GLU A 34 19.21 -9.58 7.76
N THR A 35 18.16 -10.36 7.68
CA THR A 35 17.02 -10.06 6.83
C THR A 35 16.44 -8.75 7.37
N GLN A 36 16.93 -7.62 6.84
CA GLN A 36 16.36 -6.33 7.15
C GLN A 36 14.90 -6.39 6.71
N THR A 37 14.01 -6.44 7.66
CA THR A 37 12.59 -6.29 7.43
C THR A 37 12.41 -4.94 6.74
N PRO A 38 11.73 -4.86 5.58
CA PRO A 38 11.54 -3.59 4.90
C PRO A 38 10.91 -2.58 5.85
N SER A 39 11.60 -1.46 6.09
CA SER A 39 11.07 -0.40 6.94
C SER A 39 10.02 0.38 6.12
N PHE A 40 8.75 0.26 6.48
CA PHE A 40 7.68 1.07 5.89
C PHE A 40 7.77 2.51 6.37
N THR A 41 7.63 3.45 5.46
CA THR A 41 7.58 4.88 5.80
C THR A 41 6.18 5.25 6.22
N ALA A 42 5.95 5.46 7.51
CA ALA A 42 4.68 5.96 8.00
C ALA A 42 4.41 7.38 7.47
N GLY A 43 3.16 7.69 7.16
CA GLY A 43 2.75 9.07 6.90
C GLY A 43 2.92 9.94 8.15
N SER A 44 3.21 11.22 7.97
CA SER A 44 3.37 12.18 9.06
C SER A 44 2.79 13.54 8.67
N GLY A 45 2.26 14.29 9.65
CA GLY A 45 1.68 15.61 9.43
C GLY A 45 0.50 15.62 8.44
N SER A 46 -0.17 14.48 8.23
CA SER A 46 -1.35 14.38 7.38
C SER A 46 -2.53 13.80 8.15
N THR A 47 -3.74 14.24 7.81
CA THR A 47 -5.00 13.74 8.37
C THR A 47 -5.97 13.46 7.24
N SER A 48 -6.46 12.23 7.14
CA SER A 48 -7.45 11.82 6.14
C SER A 48 -8.84 11.65 6.77
N THR A 49 -9.85 12.06 6.03
CA THR A 49 -11.26 11.88 6.38
C THR A 49 -11.96 11.21 5.21
N LEU A 50 -12.54 10.04 5.44
CA LEU A 50 -13.39 9.38 4.44
C LEU A 50 -14.71 10.16 4.34
N LEU A 51 -14.99 10.69 3.16
CA LEU A 51 -16.22 11.46 2.88
C LEU A 51 -17.34 10.53 2.42
N ALA A 52 -17.02 9.57 1.57
CA ALA A 52 -17.98 8.58 1.06
C ALA A 52 -17.25 7.33 0.57
N ARG A 53 -17.93 6.20 0.63
CA ARG A 53 -17.56 4.95 -0.07
C ARG A 53 -18.84 4.24 -0.48
N ALA A 54 -18.93 3.84 -1.75
CA ALA A 54 -20.05 3.09 -2.27
C ALA A 54 -19.56 1.97 -3.18
N THR A 55 -20.20 0.81 -3.08
CA THR A 55 -19.98 -0.32 -3.98
C THR A 55 -21.00 -0.26 -5.11
N PHE A 56 -20.50 -0.23 -6.35
CA PHE A 56 -21.30 -0.31 -7.56
C PHE A 56 -21.32 -1.77 -8.01
N SER A 57 -22.46 -2.43 -7.82
CA SER A 57 -22.64 -3.87 -8.06
C SER A 57 -23.74 -4.13 -9.08
N ASP A 58 -23.85 -3.30 -10.10
CA ASP A 58 -24.82 -3.50 -11.17
C ASP A 58 -24.65 -4.87 -11.84
N PRO A 59 -25.74 -5.56 -12.20
CA PRO A 59 -25.67 -6.91 -12.74
C PRO A 59 -25.11 -6.98 -14.17
N LYS A 60 -24.80 -5.85 -14.76
CA LYS A 60 -24.22 -5.74 -16.09
C LYS A 60 -22.88 -5.03 -16.02
N ASP A 61 -21.95 -5.50 -16.83
CA ASP A 61 -20.68 -4.83 -17.04
C ASP A 61 -20.91 -3.39 -17.47
N GLN A 62 -20.47 -2.45 -16.67
CA GLN A 62 -20.55 -1.03 -16.97
C GLN A 62 -19.20 -0.60 -17.57
N THR A 63 -19.25 -0.02 -18.75
CA THR A 63 -18.08 0.63 -19.36
C THR A 63 -18.36 2.12 -19.48
N PHE A 64 -17.59 2.92 -18.78
CA PHE A 64 -17.62 4.38 -18.91
C PHE A 64 -16.44 4.82 -19.78
N LYS A 65 -16.74 5.47 -20.92
CA LYS A 65 -15.71 5.99 -21.82
C LYS A 65 -15.87 7.50 -21.96
N VAL A 66 -14.81 8.23 -21.66
CA VAL A 66 -14.72 9.65 -21.95
C VAL A 66 -13.77 9.85 -23.13
N LYS A 67 -14.29 10.41 -24.21
CA LYS A 67 -13.51 10.79 -25.38
C LYS A 67 -13.44 12.31 -25.45
N ARG A 68 -12.24 12.85 -25.55
CA ARG A 68 -12.06 14.26 -25.85
C ARG A 68 -12.44 14.54 -27.31
N ILE A 69 -13.13 15.64 -27.57
CA ILE A 69 -13.49 16.03 -28.94
C ILE A 69 -12.27 16.51 -29.72
N THR A 70 -11.25 17.05 -29.03
CA THR A 70 -10.01 17.52 -29.61
C THR A 70 -8.81 16.98 -28.83
N GLY A 71 -7.85 16.32 -29.54
CA GLY A 71 -6.63 15.72 -28.98
C GLY A 71 -6.81 14.25 -28.55
N ASP A 72 -5.72 13.63 -28.11
CA ASP A 72 -5.62 12.16 -27.92
C ASP A 72 -5.97 11.70 -26.49
N TRP A 73 -6.75 12.50 -25.76
CA TRP A 73 -7.10 12.14 -24.38
C TRP A 73 -8.25 11.13 -24.34
N HIS A 74 -8.05 10.00 -23.66
CA HIS A 74 -9.01 8.92 -23.53
C HIS A 74 -8.99 8.37 -22.10
N VAL A 75 -10.18 8.22 -21.48
CA VAL A 75 -10.37 7.51 -20.22
C VAL A 75 -11.39 6.40 -20.42
N GLU A 76 -11.04 5.20 -20.04
CA GLU A 76 -11.95 4.05 -20.02
C GLU A 76 -11.94 3.44 -18.62
N ILE A 77 -13.12 3.33 -17.99
CA ILE A 77 -13.33 2.67 -16.71
C ILE A 77 -14.27 1.50 -16.95
N LYS A 78 -13.82 0.30 -16.57
CA LYS A 78 -14.63 -0.92 -16.59
C LYS A 78 -14.78 -1.44 -15.16
N SER A 79 -16.00 -1.74 -14.76
CA SER A 79 -16.28 -2.39 -13.48
C SER A 79 -16.81 -3.80 -13.71
N MET A 80 -16.05 -4.81 -13.29
CA MET A 80 -16.43 -6.24 -13.36
C MET A 80 -15.77 -7.00 -12.20
N PRO A 81 -16.47 -7.69 -11.37
CA PRO A 81 -17.91 -7.81 -11.09
C PRO A 81 -18.42 -6.78 -10.09
N GLY A 82 -17.73 -5.72 -9.83
CA GLY A 82 -18.09 -4.63 -8.94
C GLY A 82 -16.94 -3.66 -8.76
N LEU A 83 -17.25 -2.48 -8.32
CA LEU A 83 -16.31 -1.39 -8.10
C LEU A 83 -16.68 -0.64 -6.83
N ASP A 84 -15.73 -0.44 -5.94
CA ASP A 84 -15.83 0.58 -4.90
C ASP A 84 -15.29 1.90 -5.44
N LEU A 85 -16.10 2.94 -5.30
CA LEU A 85 -15.67 4.31 -5.44
C LEU A 85 -15.64 4.93 -4.05
N ALA A 86 -14.45 5.38 -3.62
CA ALA A 86 -14.28 6.04 -2.34
C ALA A 86 -13.72 7.45 -2.53
N VAL A 87 -14.15 8.37 -1.69
CA VAL A 87 -13.69 9.77 -1.71
C VAL A 87 -13.17 10.14 -0.33
N GLN A 88 -11.93 10.66 -0.29
CA GLN A 88 -11.32 11.18 0.94
C GLN A 88 -10.91 12.63 0.78
N SER A 89 -11.00 13.38 1.86
CA SER A 89 -10.28 14.64 2.04
C SER A 89 -9.03 14.38 2.86
N ILE A 90 -7.88 14.86 2.39
CA ILE A 90 -6.61 14.74 3.12
C ILE A 90 -6.01 16.13 3.29
N VAL A 91 -5.73 16.48 4.53
CA VAL A 91 -5.06 17.73 4.90
C VAL A 91 -3.62 17.42 5.27
N PHE A 92 -2.68 18.13 4.65
CA PHE A 92 -1.25 18.01 4.93
C PHE A 92 -0.76 19.31 5.58
N GLN A 93 -0.21 19.21 6.78
CA GLN A 93 0.49 20.31 7.43
C GLN A 93 1.78 20.66 6.67
N ALA A 94 2.40 21.78 7.02
CA ALA A 94 3.74 22.12 6.51
C ALA A 94 4.71 20.97 6.73
N GLY A 95 5.40 20.49 5.70
CA GLY A 95 6.30 19.35 5.75
C GLY A 95 5.60 17.98 5.91
N GLY A 96 4.27 17.93 5.89
CA GLY A 96 3.50 16.70 6.00
C GLY A 96 3.63 15.82 4.76
N GLN A 97 3.54 14.49 4.95
CA GLN A 97 3.68 13.51 3.88
C GLN A 97 2.81 12.27 4.10
N SER A 98 2.51 11.55 3.01
CA SER A 98 1.68 10.35 3.07
C SER A 98 2.42 9.09 3.54
N GLY A 99 3.75 9.04 3.50
CA GLY A 99 4.52 7.80 3.48
C GLY A 99 4.42 7.09 2.12
N TRP A 100 5.38 6.22 1.82
CA TRP A 100 5.39 5.40 0.61
C TRP A 100 4.25 4.38 0.65
N HIS A 101 3.44 4.35 -0.40
CA HIS A 101 2.29 3.43 -0.50
C HIS A 101 1.86 3.27 -1.95
N SER A 102 1.09 2.23 -2.20
CA SER A 102 0.37 1.98 -3.46
C SER A 102 -1.13 1.84 -3.21
N HIS A 103 -1.89 1.68 -4.27
CA HIS A 103 -3.34 1.52 -4.23
C HIS A 103 -3.78 0.25 -4.98
N PRO A 104 -4.93 -0.36 -4.63
CA PRO A 104 -5.43 -1.55 -5.33
C PRO A 104 -6.03 -1.23 -6.71
N GLY A 105 -6.04 0.01 -7.13
CA GLY A 105 -6.54 0.51 -8.41
C GLY A 105 -6.24 2.00 -8.58
N PRO A 106 -6.65 2.60 -9.70
CA PRO A 106 -6.30 3.98 -10.01
C PRO A 106 -6.93 4.99 -9.03
N VAL A 107 -6.22 6.09 -8.83
CA VAL A 107 -6.61 7.15 -7.90
C VAL A 107 -6.48 8.51 -8.57
N PHE A 108 -7.54 9.32 -8.50
CA PHE A 108 -7.53 10.70 -8.93
C PHE A 108 -7.35 11.61 -7.72
N ILE A 109 -6.28 12.38 -7.71
CA ILE A 109 -5.94 13.29 -6.63
C ILE A 109 -6.08 14.72 -7.15
N GLN A 110 -6.91 15.51 -6.49
CA GLN A 110 -7.18 16.92 -6.81
C GLN A 110 -6.62 17.79 -5.70
N VAL A 111 -5.70 18.70 -6.01
CA VAL A 111 -5.22 19.68 -5.04
C VAL A 111 -6.24 20.80 -4.92
N VAL A 112 -6.86 20.90 -3.74
CA VAL A 112 -7.91 21.90 -3.44
C VAL A 112 -7.30 23.21 -2.96
N SER A 113 -6.25 23.11 -2.12
CA SER A 113 -5.50 24.26 -1.62
C SER A 113 -4.04 23.92 -1.40
N GLY A 114 -3.17 24.91 -1.45
CA GLY A 114 -1.73 24.76 -1.27
C GLY A 114 -1.04 24.12 -2.48
N THR A 115 0.08 23.47 -2.21
CA THR A 115 0.93 22.80 -3.21
C THR A 115 1.34 21.43 -2.70
N MET A 116 1.29 20.44 -3.55
CA MET A 116 1.74 19.08 -3.27
C MET A 116 2.81 18.66 -4.27
N THR A 117 3.79 17.90 -3.82
CA THR A 117 4.80 17.23 -4.66
C THR A 117 4.59 15.72 -4.55
N PHE A 118 4.51 15.05 -5.70
CA PHE A 118 4.37 13.60 -5.81
C PHE A 118 5.67 13.02 -6.35
N TYR A 119 6.09 11.88 -5.80
CA TYR A 119 7.25 11.11 -6.26
C TYR A 119 6.83 9.68 -6.51
N GLU A 120 7.33 9.08 -7.59
CA GLU A 120 7.00 7.73 -8.03
C GLU A 120 8.23 6.83 -7.91
N SER A 121 8.04 5.61 -7.39
CA SER A 121 9.14 4.68 -7.11
C SER A 121 9.76 4.06 -8.36
N ASP A 122 9.01 4.00 -9.46
CA ASP A 122 9.40 3.40 -10.74
C ASP A 122 10.24 4.34 -11.63
N ASP A 123 10.28 5.64 -11.32
CA ASP A 123 11.20 6.57 -12.01
C ASP A 123 12.57 6.54 -11.29
N PRO A 124 13.64 6.04 -11.94
CA PRO A 124 14.96 5.95 -11.32
C PRO A 124 15.58 7.32 -10.98
N THR A 125 15.11 8.39 -11.58
CA THR A 125 15.55 9.77 -11.29
C THR A 125 14.68 10.43 -10.23
N CYS A 126 13.51 9.86 -9.95
CA CYS A 126 12.54 10.30 -8.96
C CYS A 126 12.30 11.83 -8.96
N PRO A 127 11.90 12.43 -10.08
CA PRO A 127 11.62 13.86 -10.15
C PRO A 127 10.34 14.18 -9.39
N GLY A 128 10.33 15.28 -8.65
CA GLY A 128 9.12 15.76 -7.99
C GLY A 128 8.09 16.28 -8.98
N ILE A 129 6.89 15.73 -8.96
CA ILE A 129 5.75 16.16 -9.77
C ILE A 129 4.94 17.16 -8.96
N VAL A 130 5.15 18.45 -9.16
CA VAL A 130 4.49 19.51 -8.40
C VAL A 130 3.09 19.78 -8.93
N ARG A 131 2.09 19.87 -8.03
CA ARG A 131 0.72 20.27 -8.33
C ARG A 131 0.25 21.33 -7.34
N THR A 132 -0.36 22.39 -7.87
CA THR A 132 -0.95 23.49 -7.09
C THR A 132 -2.47 23.39 -7.09
N ALA A 133 -3.12 24.22 -6.28
CA ALA A 133 -4.58 24.30 -6.22
C ALA A 133 -5.22 24.39 -7.62
N GLY A 134 -6.24 23.58 -7.86
CA GLY A 134 -6.93 23.44 -9.15
C GLY A 134 -6.26 22.44 -10.12
N GLN A 135 -5.11 21.88 -9.77
CA GLN A 135 -4.45 20.85 -10.56
C GLN A 135 -4.70 19.44 -10.00
N GLY A 136 -4.60 18.43 -10.86
CA GLY A 136 -4.73 17.02 -10.51
C GLY A 136 -3.46 16.21 -10.74
N TYR A 137 -3.40 15.08 -10.04
CA TYR A 137 -2.42 14.02 -10.23
C TYR A 137 -3.18 12.69 -10.34
N LEU A 138 -2.81 11.86 -11.30
CA LEU A 138 -3.38 10.53 -11.51
C LEU A 138 -2.34 9.50 -11.13
N ASP A 139 -2.65 8.69 -10.14
CA ASP A 139 -1.93 7.46 -9.84
C ASP A 139 -2.68 6.27 -10.45
N VAL A 140 -1.98 5.46 -11.23
CA VAL A 140 -2.56 4.27 -11.87
C VAL A 140 -2.65 3.06 -10.92
N GLY A 141 -2.00 3.13 -9.74
CA GLY A 141 -2.04 2.11 -8.69
C GLY A 141 -1.02 0.97 -8.82
N GLU A 142 -0.22 0.94 -9.88
CA GLU A 142 0.68 -0.20 -10.18
C GLU A 142 2.02 -0.14 -9.44
N HIS A 143 2.45 1.03 -8.96
CA HIS A 143 3.72 1.25 -8.26
C HIS A 143 3.53 2.10 -7.00
N ALA A 144 4.57 2.15 -6.18
CA ALA A 144 4.52 2.96 -4.96
C ALA A 144 4.78 4.44 -5.27
N HIS A 145 4.06 5.29 -4.57
CA HIS A 145 4.27 6.73 -4.60
C HIS A 145 4.28 7.33 -3.18
N ILE A 146 4.70 8.59 -3.09
CA ILE A 146 4.58 9.42 -1.89
C ILE A 146 4.10 10.81 -2.27
N ALA A 147 3.13 11.34 -1.52
CA ALA A 147 2.66 12.72 -1.62
C ALA A 147 3.25 13.54 -0.47
N ARG A 148 3.85 14.69 -0.77
CA ARG A 148 4.51 15.57 0.20
C ARG A 148 4.04 17.01 0.06
N ASN A 149 3.80 17.65 1.19
CA ASN A 149 3.67 19.10 1.26
C ASN A 149 5.03 19.70 1.65
N GLU A 150 5.81 20.09 0.67
CA GLU A 150 7.16 20.65 0.86
C GLU A 150 7.15 22.17 1.11
N THR A 151 5.96 22.73 1.37
CA THR A 151 5.79 24.15 1.63
C THR A 151 5.61 24.45 3.13
N ALA A 152 5.70 25.73 3.49
CA ALA A 152 5.44 26.19 4.85
C ALA A 152 3.94 26.41 5.17
N ALA A 153 3.06 26.20 4.19
CA ALA A 153 1.61 26.37 4.34
C ALA A 153 0.89 25.00 4.34
N THR A 154 -0.28 24.93 4.92
CA THR A 154 -1.15 23.74 4.82
C THR A 154 -1.62 23.53 3.40
N ALA A 155 -1.66 22.26 2.95
CA ALA A 155 -2.27 21.86 1.69
C ALA A 155 -3.44 20.89 1.92
N GLN A 156 -4.39 20.85 0.99
CA GLN A 156 -5.51 19.93 1.03
C GLN A 156 -5.74 19.29 -0.33
N THR A 157 -6.03 17.99 -0.31
CA THR A 157 -6.43 17.22 -1.50
C THR A 157 -7.80 16.59 -1.30
N ILE A 158 -8.53 16.42 -2.41
CA ILE A 158 -9.64 15.46 -2.52
C ILE A 158 -9.16 14.31 -3.39
N VAL A 159 -9.35 13.11 -2.88
CA VAL A 159 -8.83 11.88 -3.49
C VAL A 159 -9.98 10.95 -3.79
N THR A 160 -10.09 10.53 -5.05
CA THR A 160 -11.10 9.58 -5.52
C THR A 160 -10.42 8.27 -5.91
N TYR A 161 -10.78 7.20 -5.22
CA TYR A 161 -10.25 5.85 -5.40
C TYR A 161 -11.22 4.99 -6.19
N PHE A 162 -10.68 4.21 -7.12
CA PHE A 162 -11.36 3.11 -7.79
C PHE A 162 -10.72 1.81 -7.32
N ALA A 163 -11.48 0.99 -6.60
CA ALA A 163 -10.90 -0.17 -5.91
C ALA A 163 -11.83 -1.41 -6.03
N PRO A 164 -11.29 -2.62 -5.91
CA PRO A 164 -12.13 -3.79 -5.72
C PRO A 164 -13.03 -3.64 -4.49
N PRO A 165 -14.24 -4.22 -4.50
CA PRO A 165 -15.17 -4.12 -3.37
C PRO A 165 -14.55 -4.58 -2.05
N GLY A 166 -14.62 -3.73 -1.03
CA GLY A 166 -14.08 -4.02 0.30
C GLY A 166 -12.56 -3.90 0.45
N ALA A 167 -11.81 -3.65 -0.62
CA ALA A 167 -10.35 -3.54 -0.54
C ALA A 167 -9.90 -2.36 0.33
N ALA A 168 -8.72 -2.52 0.97
CA ALA A 168 -8.03 -1.40 1.61
C ALA A 168 -7.65 -0.37 0.53
N LEU A 169 -7.88 0.91 0.81
CA LEU A 169 -7.59 1.99 -0.14
C LEU A 169 -6.10 2.32 -0.22
N ARG A 170 -5.30 1.81 0.72
CA ARG A 170 -3.87 2.05 0.84
C ARG A 170 -3.16 0.74 1.17
N ILE A 171 -2.00 0.52 0.54
CA ILE A 171 -1.08 -0.60 0.77
C ILE A 171 0.28 0.01 1.06
N ASP A 172 0.75 -0.08 2.32
CA ASP A 172 2.04 0.48 2.71
C ASP A 172 3.20 -0.18 1.95
N GLN A 173 4.16 0.63 1.51
CA GLN A 173 5.31 0.21 0.73
C GLN A 173 6.62 0.67 1.40
N PRO A 174 7.72 -0.06 1.21
CA PRO A 174 9.03 0.39 1.66
C PRO A 174 9.49 1.62 0.86
N ASN A 175 10.40 2.41 1.46
CA ASN A 175 11.09 3.47 0.73
C ASN A 175 11.93 2.83 -0.41
N PRO A 176 11.77 3.27 -1.67
CA PRO A 176 12.51 2.71 -2.81
C PRO A 176 14.01 3.00 -2.78
N GLY A 177 14.44 3.99 -1.98
CA GLY A 177 15.85 4.34 -1.79
C GLY A 177 16.47 5.24 -2.87
N ASN A 178 15.77 5.47 -3.97
CA ASN A 178 16.21 6.34 -5.08
C ASN A 178 15.55 7.73 -5.07
N CYS A 179 14.61 7.94 -4.14
CA CYS A 179 13.82 9.17 -4.05
C CYS A 179 14.23 9.99 -2.82
N PRO A 180 13.95 11.31 -2.79
CA PRO A 180 14.16 12.14 -1.61
C PRO A 180 13.42 11.57 -0.39
N SER A 181 14.14 11.47 0.74
CA SER A 181 13.64 10.95 2.02
C SER A 181 12.93 12.04 2.83
#